data_9788af9231795ff27374c36a7ace1e63
#
_entry.id   9788af9231795ff27374c36a7ace1e63
#
_cell.length_a   1.000
_cell.length_b   1.000
_cell.length_c   1.000
_cell.angle_alpha   90.00
_cell.angle_beta   90.00
_cell.angle_gamma   90.00
#
_symmetry.space_group_name_H-M   'P 1'
#
loop_
_entity.id
_entity.type
_entity.pdbx_description
1 polymer ?
#
loop_
_entity_poly.entity_id
_entity_poly.type
_entity_poly.pdbx_seq_one_letter_code
_entity_poly.pdbx_strand_id
1 'polypeptide(L)'
;MGEYFTSLSIPANTPATAPAEKEIIIEGEILSEIAFLIPLGWDALARFAVYYGIKQIYPEPTADWVTGDDCYRHIPLNWRMPESRLNLTIKGYNEDDTYEHGVYLWLLTKPEEEARPWKIITDFVAILKRLMGLR
;
A
#
# COMPACT_ATOMS: atom_id res chain seq x y z
N MET A 1 11.73 6.57 -7.82
CA MET A 1 10.32 6.23 -8.05
C MET A 1 10.22 4.80 -8.53
N GLY A 2 9.34 4.04 -7.92
CA GLY A 2 9.10 2.66 -8.30
C GLY A 2 7.62 2.35 -8.40
N GLU A 3 7.29 1.45 -9.31
CA GLU A 3 5.95 0.91 -9.46
C GLU A 3 6.04 -0.60 -9.35
N TYR A 4 5.27 -1.18 -8.45
CA TYR A 4 5.31 -2.61 -8.15
C TYR A 4 3.93 -3.20 -8.28
N PHE A 5 3.87 -4.39 -8.84
CA PHE A 5 2.62 -5.13 -9.01
C PHE A 5 2.71 -6.48 -8.33
N THR A 6 1.64 -6.87 -7.65
CA THR A 6 1.50 -8.21 -7.10
C THR A 6 0.04 -8.64 -7.09
N SER A 7 -0.17 -9.93 -6.94
CA SER A 7 -1.51 -10.49 -6.78
C SER A 7 -1.49 -11.52 -5.65
N LEU A 8 -2.61 -11.64 -4.95
CA LEU A 8 -2.80 -12.63 -3.91
C LEU A 8 -4.01 -13.48 -4.27
N SER A 9 -3.83 -14.80 -4.28
CA SER A 9 -4.93 -15.75 -4.39
C SER A 9 -5.26 -16.27 -3.00
N ILE A 10 -6.52 -16.16 -2.62
CA ILE A 10 -6.99 -16.55 -1.28
C ILE A 10 -7.89 -17.77 -1.43
N PRO A 11 -7.43 -18.97 -1.07
CA PRO A 11 -8.23 -20.19 -1.18
C PRO A 11 -9.52 -20.13 -0.39
N ALA A 12 -10.51 -20.89 -0.81
CA ALA A 12 -11.75 -21.04 -0.04
C ALA A 12 -11.45 -21.50 1.39
N ASN A 13 -12.26 -21.11 2.34
CA ASN A 13 -12.13 -21.48 3.75
C ASN A 13 -10.77 -21.09 4.37
N THR A 14 -10.17 -20.01 3.95
CA THR A 14 -8.95 -19.49 4.58
C THR A 14 -9.33 -18.65 5.79
N PRO A 15 -8.99 -19.07 7.01
CA PRO A 15 -9.42 -18.35 8.21
C PRO A 15 -8.57 -17.09 8.45
N ALA A 16 -9.14 -16.13 9.16
CA ALA A 16 -8.42 -14.90 9.53
C ALA A 16 -7.24 -15.17 10.47
N THR A 17 -7.28 -16.25 11.23
CA THR A 17 -6.22 -16.65 12.14
C THR A 17 -5.01 -17.27 11.44
N ALA A 18 -5.17 -17.69 10.18
CA ALA A 18 -4.12 -18.26 9.35
C ALA A 18 -4.34 -17.79 7.90
N PRO A 19 -4.17 -16.49 7.64
CA PRO A 19 -4.46 -15.92 6.30
C PRO A 19 -3.46 -16.38 5.26
N ALA A 20 -3.88 -16.33 4.00
CA ALA A 20 -2.96 -16.45 2.87
C ALA A 20 -2.04 -15.23 2.84
N GLU A 21 -0.79 -15.42 2.44
CA GLU A 21 0.22 -14.37 2.43
C GLU A 21 0.97 -14.31 1.11
N LYS A 22 1.32 -13.09 0.72
CA LYS A 22 2.20 -12.82 -0.41
C LYS A 22 3.15 -11.72 -0.05
N GLU A 23 4.45 -11.95 -0.23
CA GLU A 23 5.47 -10.96 0.04
C GLU A 23 5.86 -10.23 -1.23
N ILE A 24 6.17 -8.94 -1.11
CA ILE A 24 6.70 -8.12 -2.18
C ILE A 24 7.77 -7.18 -1.64
N ILE A 25 8.90 -7.11 -2.35
CA ILE A 25 9.99 -6.20 -1.99
C ILE A 25 9.78 -4.90 -2.77
N ILE A 26 9.78 -3.79 -2.05
CA ILE A 26 9.68 -2.45 -2.63
C ILE A 26 10.88 -1.61 -2.22
N GLU A 27 11.22 -0.64 -3.06
CA GLU A 27 12.33 0.29 -2.83
C GLU A 27 11.84 1.73 -3.01
N GLY A 28 12.31 2.64 -2.17
CA GLY A 28 11.97 4.05 -2.20
C GLY A 28 12.02 4.68 -0.82
N GLU A 29 11.47 5.86 -0.71
CA GLU A 29 11.41 6.58 0.57
C GLU A 29 9.99 6.69 1.11
N ILE A 30 9.03 6.88 0.23
CA ILE A 30 7.61 7.01 0.57
C ILE A 30 6.82 6.02 -0.28
N LEU A 31 6.00 5.19 0.36
CA LEU A 31 4.95 4.45 -0.33
C LEU A 31 3.78 5.42 -0.50
N SER A 32 3.71 6.03 -1.68
CA SER A 32 2.79 7.14 -1.92
C SER A 32 1.38 6.70 -2.20
N GLU A 33 1.21 5.57 -2.88
CA GLU A 33 -0.09 5.11 -3.33
C GLU A 33 -0.20 3.60 -3.31
N ILE A 34 -1.40 3.12 -3.01
CA ILE A 34 -1.80 1.73 -3.23
C ILE A 34 -3.04 1.75 -4.11
N ALA A 35 -3.04 0.99 -5.18
CA ALA A 35 -4.23 0.74 -5.98
C ALA A 35 -4.54 -0.73 -5.95
N PHE A 36 -5.81 -1.08 -5.96
CA PHE A 36 -6.20 -2.49 -5.99
C PHE A 36 -7.46 -2.71 -6.81
N LEU A 37 -7.53 -3.91 -7.38
CA LEU A 37 -8.67 -4.40 -8.14
C LEU A 37 -9.21 -5.65 -7.45
N ILE A 38 -10.47 -5.60 -7.07
CA ILE A 38 -11.22 -6.76 -6.57
C ILE A 38 -12.15 -7.20 -7.68
N PRO A 39 -11.93 -8.40 -8.27
CA PRO A 39 -12.79 -8.90 -9.33
C PRO A 39 -14.21 -9.18 -8.86
N LEU A 40 -15.12 -9.27 -9.81
CA LEU A 40 -16.48 -9.71 -9.53
C LEU A 40 -16.48 -11.13 -8.96
N GLY A 41 -17.25 -11.35 -7.94
CA GLY A 41 -17.40 -12.67 -7.31
C GLY A 41 -17.00 -12.73 -5.85
N TRP A 42 -16.32 -11.71 -5.33
CA TRP A 42 -15.95 -11.67 -3.91
C TRP A 42 -17.17 -11.63 -2.98
N ASP A 43 -18.16 -10.88 -3.36
CA ASP A 43 -19.41 -10.72 -2.60
C ASP A 43 -19.16 -10.44 -1.10
N ALA A 44 -18.11 -9.67 -0.81
CA ALA A 44 -17.66 -9.31 0.54
C ALA A 44 -17.26 -10.52 1.42
N LEU A 45 -17.02 -11.69 0.84
CA LEU A 45 -16.63 -12.90 1.59
C LEU A 45 -15.12 -13.00 1.80
N ALA A 46 -14.33 -12.39 0.93
CA ALA A 46 -12.87 -12.34 1.08
C ALA A 46 -12.43 -10.96 1.57
N ARG A 47 -11.28 -10.90 2.22
CA ARG A 47 -10.73 -9.66 2.78
C ARG A 47 -9.23 -9.68 2.72
N PHE A 48 -8.62 -8.50 2.58
CA PHE A 48 -7.17 -8.39 2.57
C PHE A 48 -6.70 -7.17 3.35
N ALA A 49 -5.41 -7.19 3.71
CA ALA A 49 -4.73 -6.06 4.34
C ALA A 49 -3.24 -6.11 3.98
N VAL A 50 -2.55 -4.99 4.16
CA VAL A 50 -1.13 -4.85 3.85
C VAL A 50 -0.36 -4.61 5.14
N TYR A 51 0.73 -5.36 5.32
CA TYR A 51 1.53 -5.36 6.54
C TYR A 51 3.01 -5.10 6.25
N TYR A 52 3.65 -4.42 7.20
CA TYR A 52 5.10 -4.39 7.30
C TYR A 52 5.47 -5.11 8.61
N GLY A 53 5.99 -6.33 8.50
CA GLY A 53 6.18 -7.19 9.65
C GLY A 53 4.85 -7.49 10.35
N ILE A 54 4.76 -7.14 11.61
CA ILE A 54 3.52 -7.31 12.39
C ILE A 54 2.63 -6.07 12.35
N LYS A 55 3.10 -4.98 11.73
CA LYS A 55 2.36 -3.72 11.69
C LYS A 55 1.52 -3.64 10.43
N GLN A 56 0.23 -3.46 10.59
CA GLN A 56 -0.68 -3.18 9.49
C GLN A 56 -0.51 -1.73 9.03
N ILE A 57 -0.23 -1.55 7.74
CA ILE A 57 -0.09 -0.21 7.16
C ILE A 57 -1.32 0.21 6.36
N TYR A 58 -2.12 -0.72 5.90
CA TYR A 58 -3.38 -0.44 5.20
C TYR A 58 -4.34 -1.62 5.39
N PRO A 59 -5.63 -1.40 5.63
CA PRO A 59 -6.26 -0.10 5.89
C PRO A 59 -6.03 0.41 7.31
N GLU A 60 -6.42 1.64 7.55
CA GLU A 60 -6.53 2.21 8.88
C GLU A 60 -8.02 2.38 9.23
N PRO A 61 -8.42 2.16 10.46
CA PRO A 61 -7.65 1.70 11.62
C PRO A 61 -7.16 0.26 11.48
N THR A 62 -6.10 -0.10 12.26
CA THR A 62 -5.34 -1.35 12.15
C THR A 62 -6.14 -2.53 12.56
N ALA A 63 -7.19 -2.80 12.74
CA ALA A 63 -7.94 -4.04 13.00
C ALA A 63 -8.89 -4.38 11.87
N ASP A 64 -9.03 -3.48 10.90
CA ASP A 64 -9.94 -3.65 9.78
C ASP A 64 -9.26 -4.32 8.59
N TRP A 65 -10.06 -4.84 7.69
CA TRP A 65 -9.65 -5.47 6.46
C TRP A 65 -10.44 -4.88 5.30
N VAL A 66 -9.85 -4.88 4.10
CA VAL A 66 -10.51 -4.38 2.90
C VAL A 66 -11.35 -5.49 2.28
N THR A 67 -12.59 -5.18 1.94
CA THR A 67 -13.45 -6.06 1.20
C THR A 67 -14.26 -5.28 0.18
N GLY A 68 -14.94 -5.98 -0.70
CA GLY A 68 -15.79 -5.39 -1.73
C GLY A 68 -16.22 -6.42 -2.75
N ASP A 69 -16.63 -5.95 -3.89
CA ASP A 69 -16.98 -6.79 -5.04
C ASP A 69 -16.93 -5.92 -6.29
N ASP A 70 -16.28 -6.42 -7.34
CA ASP A 70 -16.18 -5.74 -8.64
C ASP A 70 -15.81 -4.26 -8.48
N CYS A 71 -14.69 -3.99 -7.86
CA CYS A 71 -14.26 -2.61 -7.62
C CYS A 71 -12.76 -2.42 -7.84
N TYR A 72 -12.42 -1.20 -8.28
CA TYR A 72 -11.08 -0.69 -8.39
C TYR A 72 -10.94 0.53 -7.49
N ARG A 73 -9.90 0.57 -6.67
CA ARG A 73 -9.63 1.69 -5.78
C ARG A 73 -8.20 2.17 -5.95
N HIS A 74 -8.05 3.47 -5.84
CA HIS A 74 -6.77 4.15 -5.87
C HIS A 74 -6.66 4.98 -4.59
N ILE A 75 -5.73 4.62 -3.71
CA ILE A 75 -5.64 5.15 -2.37
C ILE A 75 -4.32 5.90 -2.19
N PRO A 76 -4.35 7.23 -1.96
CA PRO A 76 -3.16 7.95 -1.53
C PRO A 76 -2.82 7.55 -0.10
N LEU A 77 -1.61 7.08 0.14
CA LEU A 77 -1.19 6.56 1.43
C LEU A 77 -0.14 7.43 2.11
N ASN A 78 0.88 7.85 1.35
CA ASN A 78 2.00 8.66 1.83
C ASN A 78 2.66 8.10 3.09
N TRP A 79 2.87 6.79 3.10
CA TRP A 79 3.52 6.10 4.20
C TRP A 79 5.03 6.19 4.08
N ARG A 80 5.67 6.76 5.09
CA ARG A 80 7.12 6.87 5.13
C ARG A 80 7.73 5.51 5.38
N MET A 81 8.54 5.04 4.43
CA MET A 81 9.20 3.75 4.55
C MET A 81 10.32 3.85 5.60
N PRO A 82 10.35 2.96 6.60
CA PRO A 82 11.42 2.97 7.61
C PRO A 82 12.77 2.54 7.06
N GLU A 83 12.80 1.89 5.90
CA GLU A 83 14.01 1.43 5.21
C GLU A 83 13.87 1.72 3.72
N SER A 84 14.99 1.97 3.04
CA SER A 84 14.98 2.25 1.60
C SER A 84 14.58 1.05 0.74
N ARG A 85 14.72 -0.14 1.29
CA ARG A 85 14.27 -1.39 0.69
C ARG A 85 13.65 -2.24 1.77
N LEU A 86 12.43 -2.67 1.57
CA LEU A 86 11.74 -3.46 2.57
C LEU A 86 10.77 -4.46 1.93
N ASN A 87 10.34 -5.41 2.75
CA ASN A 87 9.43 -6.45 2.36
C ASN A 87 8.05 -6.16 2.97
N LEU A 88 7.04 -6.04 2.11
CA LEU A 88 5.65 -5.92 2.54
C LEU A 88 4.97 -7.27 2.38
N THR A 89 4.02 -7.55 3.26
CA THR A 89 3.20 -8.75 3.22
C THR A 89 1.76 -8.38 2.99
N ILE A 90 1.16 -8.93 1.95
CA ILE A 90 -0.26 -8.84 1.71
C ILE A 90 -0.89 -10.08 2.32
N LYS A 91 -1.85 -9.90 3.23
CA LYS A 91 -2.55 -11.00 3.89
C LYS A 91 -4.02 -10.98 3.50
N GLY A 92 -4.60 -12.15 3.36
CA GLY A 92 -6.01 -12.25 3.03
C GLY A 92 -6.67 -13.48 3.62
N TYR A 93 -7.94 -13.37 3.97
CA TYR A 93 -8.74 -14.49 4.37
C TYR A 93 -10.04 -14.54 3.56
N ASN A 94 -10.67 -15.69 3.53
CA ASN A 94 -11.81 -15.95 2.66
C ASN A 94 -12.84 -16.82 3.39
N GLU A 95 -14.01 -16.23 3.60
CA GLU A 95 -15.14 -16.92 4.24
C GLU A 95 -15.99 -17.73 3.24
N ASP A 96 -15.68 -17.62 1.94
CA ASP A 96 -16.34 -18.43 0.93
C ASP A 96 -15.90 -19.88 1.08
N ASP A 97 -16.85 -20.78 1.14
CA ASP A 97 -16.60 -22.20 1.33
C ASP A 97 -16.40 -22.96 0.01
N THR A 98 -16.54 -22.30 -1.13
CA THR A 98 -16.55 -22.93 -2.44
C THR A 98 -15.47 -22.39 -3.38
N TYR A 99 -15.29 -21.07 -3.43
CA TYR A 99 -14.44 -20.41 -4.43
C TYR A 99 -13.26 -19.71 -3.82
N GLU A 100 -12.10 -19.80 -4.50
CA GLU A 100 -10.98 -18.93 -4.19
C GLU A 100 -11.24 -17.53 -4.77
N HIS A 101 -10.62 -16.54 -4.16
CA HIS A 101 -10.72 -15.14 -4.60
C HIS A 101 -9.36 -14.51 -4.70
N GLY A 102 -9.12 -13.76 -5.77
CA GLY A 102 -7.87 -13.07 -6.01
C GLY A 102 -8.02 -11.57 -5.87
N VAL A 103 -6.94 -10.89 -5.53
CA VAL A 103 -6.84 -9.44 -5.53
C VAL A 103 -5.56 -9.03 -6.24
N TYR A 104 -5.62 -7.93 -6.98
CA TYR A 104 -4.48 -7.36 -7.70
C TYR A 104 -4.13 -6.03 -7.08
N LEU A 105 -2.84 -5.82 -6.80
CA LEU A 105 -2.36 -4.61 -6.13
C LEU A 105 -1.23 -3.96 -6.94
N TRP A 106 -1.27 -2.64 -6.97
CA TRP A 106 -0.18 -1.79 -7.49
C TRP A 106 0.29 -0.90 -6.35
N LEU A 107 1.61 -0.81 -6.18
CA LEU A 107 2.23 -0.02 -5.13
C LEU A 107 3.21 0.95 -5.80
N LEU A 108 3.07 2.23 -5.49
CA LEU A 108 3.94 3.27 -6.02
C LEU A 108 4.79 3.87 -4.91
N THR A 109 6.10 3.90 -5.15
CA THR A 109 7.03 4.57 -4.23
C THR A 109 7.60 5.82 -4.89
N LYS A 110 7.94 6.80 -4.08
CA LYS A 110 8.51 8.07 -4.52
C LYS A 110 9.63 8.50 -3.57
N PRO A 111 10.60 9.31 -4.06
CA PRO A 111 11.49 10.03 -3.17
C PRO A 111 10.70 11.02 -2.32
N GLU A 112 11.18 11.32 -1.13
CA GLU A 112 10.52 12.25 -0.21
C GLU A 112 10.29 13.63 -0.84
N GLU A 113 11.21 14.08 -1.66
CA GLU A 113 11.13 15.37 -2.34
C GLU A 113 9.94 15.46 -3.29
N GLU A 114 9.65 14.37 -4.03
CA GLU A 114 8.49 14.32 -4.93
C GLU A 114 7.17 14.19 -4.16
N ALA A 115 7.20 13.54 -3.01
CA ALA A 115 6.03 13.40 -2.16
C ALA A 115 5.72 14.70 -1.40
N ARG A 116 6.70 15.62 -1.30
CA ARG A 116 6.58 16.91 -0.61
C ARG A 116 7.02 18.06 -1.52
N PRO A 117 6.24 18.42 -2.53
CA PRO A 117 6.64 19.47 -3.49
C PRO A 117 6.86 20.85 -2.85
N TRP A 118 6.19 21.15 -1.74
CA TRP A 118 6.40 22.40 -1.01
C TRP A 118 7.81 22.55 -0.44
N LYS A 119 8.54 21.47 -0.23
CA LYS A 119 9.94 21.51 0.21
C LYS A 119 10.82 22.18 -0.84
N ILE A 120 10.58 21.93 -2.12
CA ILE A 120 11.29 22.55 -3.22
C ILE A 120 11.13 24.07 -3.16
N ILE A 121 9.92 24.53 -2.90
CA ILE A 121 9.62 25.97 -2.77
C ILE A 121 10.36 26.55 -1.57
N THR A 122 10.36 25.88 -0.45
CA THR A 122 11.06 26.32 0.78
C THR A 122 12.57 26.42 0.53
N ASP A 123 13.16 25.42 -0.11
CA ASP A 123 14.58 25.41 -0.42
C ASP A 123 14.94 26.54 -1.38
N PHE A 124 14.11 26.81 -2.39
CA PHE A 124 14.29 27.90 -3.32
C PHE A 124 14.28 29.26 -2.62
N VAL A 125 13.33 29.48 -1.70
CA VAL A 125 13.25 30.71 -0.90
C VAL A 125 14.52 30.89 -0.05
N ALA A 126 15.00 29.81 0.56
CA ALA A 126 16.23 29.87 1.36
C ALA A 126 17.44 30.27 0.52
N ILE A 127 17.56 29.73 -0.70
CA ILE A 127 18.63 30.09 -1.64
C ILE A 127 18.53 31.56 -2.04
N LEU A 128 17.35 32.06 -2.36
CA LEU A 128 17.15 33.47 -2.70
C LEU A 128 17.56 34.38 -1.56
N LYS A 129 17.18 34.08 -0.32
CA LYS A 129 17.58 34.86 0.85
C LYS A 129 19.08 34.92 1.01
N ARG A 130 19.77 33.81 0.78
CA ARG A 130 21.23 33.73 0.86
C ARG A 130 21.89 34.61 -0.22
N LEU A 131 21.41 34.53 -1.45
CA LEU A 131 21.93 35.32 -2.58
C LEU A 131 21.70 36.81 -2.37
N MET A 132 20.61 37.18 -1.72
CA MET A 132 20.28 38.60 -1.46
C MET A 132 20.91 39.12 -0.17
N GLY A 133 21.69 38.32 0.54
CA GLY A 133 22.31 38.70 1.81
C GLY A 133 21.35 38.80 2.98
N LEU A 134 20.16 38.23 2.87
CA LEU A 134 19.17 38.20 3.93
C LEU A 134 19.40 36.99 4.84
N ARG A 135 19.05 37.15 6.11
CA ARG A 135 19.20 36.08 7.09
C ARG A 135 17.87 35.68 7.70
#